data_04a9b6beed97b6044ddba66379637b7b
#
_entry.id   04a9b6beed97b6044ddba66379637b7b
#
_cell.length_a   1.000
_cell.length_b   1.000
_cell.length_c   1.000
_cell.angle_alpha   90.00
_cell.angle_beta   90.00
_cell.angle_gamma   90.00
#
_symmetry.space_group_name_H-M   'P 1'
#
loop_
_entity.id
_entity.type
_entity.pdbx_description
1 polymer ?
#
loop_
_entity_poly.entity_id
_entity_poly.type
_entity_poly.pdbx_seq_one_letter_code
_entity_poly.pdbx_strand_id
1 'polypeptide(L)'
;MTRGAVLVSGGGTKLQALLDSVYFGEIPDFELVAVISSDSQAYALTRAKTAGVPGYTVDPAMFPTTSSFSMAVANKLKDMDVDLVILAGYSMPLGSVAAGFKNRVIGVYPSLIPAFENCDGSVHRAVLERGVKITGATAYFATPEGGIGPIILQTSVEVKPDDDLASLRSRVMEEGEWKLLPRAVTLYCQGKLEIRGS
;
A
#
# COMPACT_ATOMS: atom_id res chain seq x y z
N MET A 1 10.79 -2.56 18.21
CA MET A 1 9.65 -3.17 17.47
C MET A 1 8.91 -2.06 16.75
N THR A 2 8.80 -2.15 15.44
CA THR A 2 8.14 -1.13 14.58
C THR A 2 6.63 -1.25 14.68
N ARG A 3 5.96 -0.16 15.01
CA ARG A 3 4.50 -0.09 15.11
C ARG A 3 3.93 0.36 13.77
N GLY A 4 3.26 -0.55 13.04
CA GLY A 4 2.69 -0.29 11.73
C GLY A 4 1.19 -0.08 11.73
N ALA A 5 0.68 0.79 10.87
CA ALA A 5 -0.74 0.87 10.56
C ALA A 5 -0.99 0.77 9.07
N VAL A 6 -2.10 0.15 8.68
CA VAL A 6 -2.49 -0.01 7.27
C VAL A 6 -3.65 0.90 6.92
N LEU A 7 -3.51 1.65 5.84
CA LEU A 7 -4.59 2.44 5.24
C LEU A 7 -5.24 1.65 4.09
N VAL A 8 -6.58 1.61 4.09
CA VAL A 8 -7.39 0.86 3.13
C VAL A 8 -8.61 1.66 2.68
N SER A 9 -9.23 1.28 1.56
CA SER A 9 -10.50 1.85 1.09
C SER A 9 -11.49 0.79 0.57
N GLY A 10 -11.16 -0.50 0.58
CA GLY A 10 -12.00 -1.52 -0.05
C GLY A 10 -11.78 -2.96 0.44
N GLY A 11 -11.67 -3.91 -0.47
CA GLY A 11 -11.65 -5.35 -0.18
C GLY A 11 -10.49 -5.89 0.64
N GLY A 12 -9.33 -5.21 0.65
CA GLY A 12 -8.20 -5.52 1.53
C GLY A 12 -7.42 -6.79 1.17
N THR A 13 -7.30 -7.13 -0.12
CA THR A 13 -6.51 -8.31 -0.53
C THR A 13 -5.02 -8.14 -0.23
N LYS A 14 -4.46 -6.94 -0.43
CA LYS A 14 -3.09 -6.61 -0.03
C LYS A 14 -2.91 -6.60 1.50
N LEU A 15 -3.94 -6.14 2.24
CA LEU A 15 -3.96 -6.25 3.69
C LEU A 15 -3.91 -7.72 4.12
N GLN A 16 -4.66 -8.62 3.46
CA GLN A 16 -4.63 -10.04 3.81
C GLN A 16 -3.24 -10.63 3.68
N ALA A 17 -2.53 -10.36 2.59
CA ALA A 17 -1.16 -10.82 2.41
C ALA A 17 -0.22 -10.34 3.55
N LEU A 18 -0.40 -9.11 4.01
CA LEU A 18 0.37 -8.60 5.16
C LEU A 18 -0.04 -9.28 6.47
N LEU A 19 -1.35 -9.47 6.71
CA LEU A 19 -1.86 -10.17 7.90
C LEU A 19 -1.34 -11.61 7.98
N ASP A 20 -1.31 -12.31 6.85
CA ASP A 20 -0.78 -13.67 6.77
C ASP A 20 0.72 -13.70 7.13
N SER A 21 1.52 -12.79 6.56
CA SER A 21 2.95 -12.68 6.86
C SER A 21 3.22 -12.32 8.33
N VAL A 22 2.37 -11.48 8.94
CA VAL A 22 2.44 -11.18 10.38
C VAL A 22 2.10 -12.43 11.21
N TYR A 23 1.03 -13.13 10.85
CA TYR A 23 0.58 -14.34 11.55
C TYR A 23 1.66 -15.46 11.52
N PHE A 24 2.32 -15.64 10.38
CA PHE A 24 3.39 -16.64 10.24
C PHE A 24 4.75 -16.19 10.77
N GLY A 25 4.85 -14.97 11.32
CA GLY A 25 6.10 -14.45 11.89
C GLY A 25 7.17 -14.11 10.83
N GLU A 26 6.77 -13.85 9.60
CA GLU A 26 7.68 -13.53 8.49
C GLU A 26 8.23 -12.10 8.55
N ILE A 27 7.61 -11.23 9.35
CA ILE A 27 8.03 -9.83 9.52
C ILE A 27 8.55 -9.65 10.96
N PRO A 28 9.87 -9.77 11.19
CA PRO A 28 10.44 -9.63 12.51
C PRO A 28 10.35 -8.18 13.02
N ASP A 29 10.25 -8.03 14.33
CA ASP A 29 10.22 -6.72 15.01
C ASP A 29 9.12 -5.78 14.52
N PHE A 30 7.97 -6.33 14.14
CA PHE A 30 6.83 -5.60 13.62
C PHE A 30 5.55 -5.92 14.41
N GLU A 31 4.79 -4.89 14.73
CA GLU A 31 3.46 -4.97 15.31
C GLU A 31 2.47 -4.22 14.44
N LEU A 32 1.43 -4.89 13.93
CA LEU A 32 0.33 -4.23 13.23
C LEU A 32 -0.70 -3.73 14.24
N VAL A 33 -0.64 -2.44 14.54
CA VAL A 33 -1.43 -1.83 15.63
C VAL A 33 -2.81 -1.37 15.19
N ALA A 34 -3.02 -1.10 13.90
CA ALA A 34 -4.30 -0.62 13.40
C ALA A 34 -4.49 -0.85 11.89
N VAL A 35 -5.74 -0.99 11.49
CA VAL A 35 -6.21 -0.81 10.10
C VAL A 35 -7.18 0.37 10.08
N ILE A 36 -6.91 1.37 9.26
CA ILE A 36 -7.75 2.56 9.11
C ILE A 36 -8.36 2.57 7.71
N SER A 37 -9.68 2.57 7.63
CA SER A 37 -10.41 2.63 6.37
C SER A 37 -11.04 3.99 6.13
N SER A 38 -11.07 4.43 4.87
CA SER A 38 -11.85 5.58 4.41
C SER A 38 -13.33 5.24 4.17
N ASP A 39 -13.70 3.96 4.24
CA ASP A 39 -15.05 3.46 4.04
C ASP A 39 -15.43 2.49 5.18
N SER A 40 -16.54 2.76 5.87
CA SER A 40 -17.05 1.92 6.96
C SER A 40 -17.53 0.54 6.49
N GLN A 41 -17.83 0.39 5.20
CA GLN A 41 -18.27 -0.86 4.57
C GLN A 41 -17.12 -1.66 3.96
N ALA A 42 -15.88 -1.17 4.05
CA ALA A 42 -14.71 -1.86 3.51
C ALA A 42 -14.54 -3.26 4.12
N TYR A 43 -14.52 -4.29 3.29
CA TYR A 43 -14.31 -5.67 3.76
C TYR A 43 -12.95 -5.87 4.43
N ALA A 44 -11.99 -4.98 4.16
CA ALA A 44 -10.72 -4.90 4.88
C ALA A 44 -10.87 -4.80 6.41
N LEU A 45 -11.92 -4.11 6.91
CA LEU A 45 -12.21 -4.03 8.35
C LEU A 45 -12.62 -5.39 8.94
N THR A 46 -13.37 -6.19 8.16
CA THR A 46 -13.70 -7.58 8.54
C THR A 46 -12.45 -8.45 8.63
N ARG A 47 -11.52 -8.32 7.68
CA ARG A 47 -10.23 -9.03 7.70
C ARG A 47 -9.41 -8.66 8.92
N ALA A 48 -9.30 -7.35 9.23
CA ALA A 48 -8.61 -6.85 10.42
C ALA A 48 -9.21 -7.46 11.70
N LYS A 49 -10.53 -7.41 11.85
CA LYS A 49 -11.25 -8.00 12.99
C LYS A 49 -10.99 -9.50 13.16
N THR A 50 -11.02 -10.25 12.05
CA THR A 50 -10.75 -11.69 12.06
C THR A 50 -9.31 -12.00 12.51
N ALA A 51 -8.36 -11.14 12.14
CA ALA A 51 -6.96 -11.26 12.54
C ALA A 51 -6.66 -10.66 13.94
N GLY A 52 -7.68 -10.15 14.66
CA GLY A 52 -7.49 -9.55 15.98
C GLY A 52 -6.84 -8.16 15.95
N VAL A 53 -6.78 -7.51 14.79
CA VAL A 53 -6.20 -6.16 14.62
C VAL A 53 -7.31 -5.10 14.75
N PRO A 54 -7.12 -4.04 15.56
CA PRO A 54 -8.08 -2.96 15.69
C PRO A 54 -8.36 -2.27 14.34
N GLY A 55 -9.64 -2.19 13.97
CA GLY A 55 -10.11 -1.49 12.77
C GLY A 55 -10.79 -0.17 13.10
N TYR A 56 -10.49 0.86 12.32
CA TYR A 56 -11.07 2.19 12.47
C TYR A 56 -11.57 2.70 11.13
N THR A 57 -12.59 3.57 11.18
CA THR A 57 -13.07 4.31 10.02
C THR A 57 -12.83 5.80 10.20
N VAL A 58 -12.27 6.44 9.19
CA VAL A 58 -12.24 7.90 9.03
C VAL A 58 -12.94 8.19 7.71
N ASP A 59 -14.20 8.57 7.77
CA ASP A 59 -15.03 8.81 6.58
C ASP A 59 -14.73 10.20 6.01
N PRO A 60 -14.27 10.32 4.75
CA PRO A 60 -13.99 11.61 4.13
C PRO A 60 -15.22 12.51 4.04
N ALA A 61 -16.45 11.96 3.99
CA ALA A 61 -17.69 12.74 3.96
C ALA A 61 -17.94 13.55 5.24
N MET A 62 -17.28 13.21 6.34
CA MET A 62 -17.39 13.94 7.62
C MET A 62 -16.48 15.17 7.69
N PHE A 63 -15.72 15.48 6.64
CA PHE A 63 -14.74 16.56 6.62
C PHE A 63 -15.02 17.53 5.48
N PRO A 64 -14.92 18.86 5.72
CA PRO A 64 -15.22 19.86 4.70
C PRO A 64 -14.19 19.91 3.57
N THR A 65 -12.98 19.41 3.79
CA THR A 65 -11.89 19.40 2.80
C THR A 65 -11.06 18.15 2.87
N THR A 66 -10.42 17.79 1.76
CA THR A 66 -9.43 16.70 1.72
C THR A 66 -8.27 16.94 2.69
N SER A 67 -7.87 18.19 2.90
CA SER A 67 -6.81 18.54 3.85
C SER A 67 -7.20 18.24 5.30
N SER A 68 -8.44 18.62 5.71
CA SER A 68 -8.92 18.32 7.06
C SER A 68 -9.10 16.81 7.29
N PHE A 69 -9.55 16.09 6.28
CA PHE A 69 -9.62 14.63 6.31
C PHE A 69 -8.23 14.00 6.48
N SER A 70 -7.25 14.35 5.63
CA SER A 70 -5.89 13.78 5.71
C SER A 70 -5.20 14.14 7.03
N MET A 71 -5.48 15.32 7.60
CA MET A 71 -5.00 15.72 8.92
C MET A 71 -5.60 14.85 10.03
N ALA A 72 -6.90 14.54 9.96
CA ALA A 72 -7.54 13.65 10.94
C ALA A 72 -6.94 12.25 10.91
N VAL A 73 -6.67 11.70 9.70
CA VAL A 73 -5.97 10.42 9.57
C VAL A 73 -4.57 10.49 10.16
N ALA A 74 -3.80 11.55 9.85
CA ALA A 74 -2.43 11.72 10.36
C ALA A 74 -2.40 11.85 11.89
N ASN A 75 -3.35 12.58 12.49
CA ASN A 75 -3.45 12.71 13.95
C ASN A 75 -3.79 11.37 14.58
N LYS A 76 -4.76 10.63 14.03
CA LYS A 76 -5.10 9.30 14.53
C LYS A 76 -3.92 8.32 14.50
N LEU A 77 -3.09 8.38 13.46
CA LEU A 77 -1.86 7.58 13.38
C LEU A 77 -0.84 7.97 14.46
N LYS A 78 -0.68 9.28 14.72
CA LYS A 78 0.20 9.79 15.78
C LYS A 78 -0.27 9.41 17.17
N ASP A 79 -1.59 9.51 17.45
CA ASP A 79 -2.19 9.16 18.73
C ASP A 79 -2.02 7.67 19.08
N MET A 80 -1.76 6.84 18.08
CA MET A 80 -1.48 5.41 18.24
C MET A 80 0.02 5.08 18.21
N ASP A 81 0.90 6.08 18.25
CA ASP A 81 2.36 5.92 18.18
C ASP A 81 2.81 5.06 16.98
N VAL A 82 2.25 5.34 15.79
CA VAL A 82 2.59 4.63 14.57
C VAL A 82 3.96 5.09 14.03
N ASP A 83 4.85 4.14 13.77
CA ASP A 83 6.15 4.38 13.14
C ASP A 83 6.08 4.30 11.62
N LEU A 84 5.32 3.33 11.10
CA LEU A 84 5.23 3.01 9.68
C LEU A 84 3.78 2.96 9.19
N VAL A 85 3.50 3.67 8.12
CA VAL A 85 2.20 3.64 7.42
C VAL A 85 2.30 2.77 6.17
N ILE A 86 1.35 1.88 5.97
CA ILE A 86 1.33 0.94 4.85
C ILE A 86 0.06 1.15 4.03
N LEU A 87 0.21 1.36 2.71
CA LEU A 87 -0.91 1.57 1.80
C LEU A 87 -1.34 0.24 1.16
N ALA A 88 -2.51 -0.25 1.50
CA ALA A 88 -3.06 -1.50 0.99
C ALA A 88 -4.39 -1.28 0.23
N GLY A 89 -4.33 -0.59 -0.90
CA GLY A 89 -5.51 -0.22 -1.66
C GLY A 89 -6.25 0.97 -1.05
N TYR A 90 -5.50 1.99 -0.66
CA TYR A 90 -6.01 3.26 -0.19
C TYR A 90 -6.20 4.22 -1.36
N SER A 91 -7.41 4.72 -1.56
CA SER A 91 -7.78 5.54 -2.71
C SER A 91 -7.86 7.04 -2.41
N MET A 92 -7.60 7.45 -1.17
CA MET A 92 -7.68 8.85 -0.76
C MET A 92 -6.33 9.55 -0.87
N PRO A 93 -6.30 10.85 -1.13
CA PRO A 93 -5.08 11.64 -1.09
C PRO A 93 -4.39 11.57 0.27
N LEU A 94 -3.07 11.38 0.27
CA LEU A 94 -2.29 11.19 1.49
C LEU A 94 -2.08 12.51 2.27
N GLY A 95 -1.87 13.63 1.59
CA GLY A 95 -1.75 14.96 2.20
C GLY A 95 -0.90 14.99 3.47
N SER A 96 -1.54 15.34 4.60
CA SER A 96 -0.86 15.44 5.91
C SER A 96 -0.27 14.12 6.40
N VAL A 97 -0.76 12.96 5.93
CA VAL A 97 -0.16 11.66 6.26
C VAL A 97 1.24 11.57 5.64
N ALA A 98 1.35 11.79 4.33
CA ALA A 98 2.64 11.71 3.65
C ALA A 98 3.65 12.74 4.18
N ALA A 99 3.20 13.97 4.42
CA ALA A 99 4.04 15.03 4.98
C ALA A 99 4.51 14.73 6.41
N GLY A 100 3.63 14.16 7.26
CA GLY A 100 3.92 13.85 8.66
C GLY A 100 4.75 12.57 8.87
N PHE A 101 4.74 11.67 7.88
CA PHE A 101 5.43 10.38 7.91
C PHE A 101 6.48 10.27 6.78
N LYS A 102 7.28 11.31 6.58
CA LYS A 102 8.33 11.34 5.54
C LYS A 102 9.21 10.08 5.64
N ASN A 103 9.38 9.37 4.50
CA ASN A 103 10.11 8.10 4.41
C ASN A 103 9.59 6.98 5.33
N ARG A 104 8.33 7.07 5.72
CA ARG A 104 7.65 6.11 6.58
C ARG A 104 6.25 5.74 6.07
N VAL A 105 5.99 5.97 4.78
CA VAL A 105 4.76 5.54 4.10
C VAL A 105 5.17 4.63 2.96
N ILE A 106 4.83 3.35 3.04
CA ILE A 106 5.14 2.34 2.01
C ILE A 106 3.88 2.01 1.21
N GLY A 107 3.99 2.07 -0.11
CA GLY A 107 2.97 1.65 -1.05
C GLY A 107 3.46 0.65 -2.07
N VAL A 108 2.53 0.05 -2.81
CA VAL A 108 2.81 -0.82 -3.95
C VAL A 108 2.03 -0.35 -5.16
N TYR A 109 2.72 -0.20 -6.28
CA TYR A 109 2.16 0.19 -7.56
C TYR A 109 2.22 -0.99 -8.56
N PRO A 110 1.15 -1.26 -9.35
CA PRO A 110 1.06 -2.46 -10.18
C PRO A 110 1.75 -2.30 -11.54
N SER A 111 2.96 -1.76 -11.55
CA SER A 111 3.86 -1.74 -12.71
C SER A 111 5.32 -1.64 -12.28
N LEU A 112 6.23 -1.78 -13.26
CA LEU A 112 7.66 -1.52 -13.08
C LEU A 112 7.93 -0.02 -13.31
N ILE A 113 7.89 0.78 -12.24
CA ILE A 113 8.16 2.22 -12.29
C ILE A 113 9.54 2.45 -12.93
N PRO A 114 9.68 3.43 -13.88
CA PRO A 114 8.75 4.50 -14.25
C PRO A 114 7.71 4.13 -15.32
N ALA A 115 7.65 2.87 -15.79
CA ALA A 115 6.67 2.47 -16.79
C ALA A 115 5.24 2.59 -16.23
N PHE A 116 4.35 3.24 -17.00
CA PHE A 116 2.93 3.41 -16.67
C PHE A 116 2.63 4.16 -15.37
N GLU A 117 3.59 4.94 -14.83
CA GLU A 117 3.41 5.69 -13.58
C GLU A 117 2.27 6.72 -13.64
N ASN A 118 2.14 7.39 -14.77
CA ASN A 118 1.15 8.46 -14.96
C ASN A 118 0.07 8.08 -15.99
N CYS A 119 -0.33 6.81 -16.05
CA CYS A 119 -1.39 6.42 -16.96
C CYS A 119 -2.76 6.82 -16.42
N ASP A 120 -3.61 7.33 -17.31
CA ASP A 120 -5.02 7.58 -16.99
C ASP A 120 -5.77 6.25 -16.88
N GLY A 121 -6.44 6.02 -15.76
CA GLY A 121 -7.27 4.85 -15.53
C GLY A 121 -6.50 3.60 -15.09
N SER A 122 -6.81 2.45 -15.68
CA SER A 122 -6.24 1.15 -15.25
C SER A 122 -4.84 0.91 -15.84
N VAL A 123 -3.85 0.78 -14.97
CA VAL A 123 -2.47 0.38 -15.34
C VAL A 123 -2.46 -0.92 -16.16
N HIS A 124 -3.23 -1.93 -15.75
CA HIS A 124 -3.27 -3.21 -16.47
C HIS A 124 -3.85 -3.08 -17.88
N ARG A 125 -4.82 -2.19 -18.08
CA ARG A 125 -5.35 -1.88 -19.41
C ARG A 125 -4.27 -1.23 -20.28
N ALA A 126 -3.57 -0.22 -19.75
CA ALA A 126 -2.47 0.45 -20.47
C ALA A 126 -1.34 -0.54 -20.84
N VAL A 127 -1.02 -1.49 -19.96
CA VAL A 127 -0.05 -2.57 -20.21
C VAL A 127 -0.48 -3.43 -21.41
N LEU A 128 -1.75 -3.89 -21.43
CA LEU A 128 -2.28 -4.71 -22.52
C LEU A 128 -2.34 -3.95 -23.84
N GLU A 129 -2.86 -2.73 -23.84
CA GLU A 129 -2.95 -1.87 -25.03
C GLU A 129 -1.58 -1.54 -25.63
N ARG A 130 -0.56 -1.33 -24.78
CA ARG A 130 0.81 -1.09 -25.23
C ARG A 130 1.49 -2.34 -25.80
N GLY A 131 1.01 -3.54 -25.43
CA GLY A 131 1.54 -4.81 -25.92
C GLY A 131 2.90 -5.19 -25.35
N VAL A 132 3.28 -4.69 -24.17
CA VAL A 132 4.50 -5.09 -23.48
C VAL A 132 4.43 -6.55 -23.07
N LYS A 133 5.57 -7.22 -22.98
CA LYS A 133 5.67 -8.65 -22.65
C LYS A 133 5.98 -8.88 -21.18
N ILE A 134 6.46 -7.86 -20.50
CA ILE A 134 6.78 -7.89 -19.07
C ILE A 134 6.20 -6.64 -18.42
N THR A 135 5.48 -6.84 -17.35
CA THR A 135 5.06 -5.81 -16.39
C THR A 135 5.54 -6.19 -15.00
N GLY A 136 4.88 -5.76 -13.94
CA GLY A 136 5.27 -6.16 -12.60
C GLY A 136 4.62 -5.31 -11.51
N ALA A 137 5.32 -5.25 -10.38
CA ALA A 137 4.93 -4.38 -9.28
C ALA A 137 6.17 -3.68 -8.70
N THR A 138 5.95 -2.51 -8.11
CA THR A 138 6.97 -1.69 -7.46
C THR A 138 6.51 -1.34 -6.05
N ALA A 139 7.29 -1.68 -5.04
CA ALA A 139 7.16 -1.14 -3.69
C ALA A 139 8.00 0.13 -3.57
N TYR A 140 7.42 1.16 -2.97
CA TYR A 140 8.01 2.51 -2.93
C TYR A 140 7.71 3.23 -1.62
N PHE A 141 8.50 4.24 -1.29
CA PHE A 141 8.13 5.23 -0.30
C PHE A 141 7.30 6.34 -0.95
N ALA A 142 6.20 6.73 -0.32
CA ALA A 142 5.45 7.89 -0.79
C ALA A 142 6.26 9.17 -0.57
N THR A 143 6.21 10.11 -1.54
CA THR A 143 6.77 11.45 -1.38
C THR A 143 5.95 12.25 -0.37
N PRO A 144 6.48 13.35 0.20
CA PRO A 144 5.70 14.23 1.09
C PRO A 144 4.42 14.79 0.46
N GLU A 145 4.37 14.87 -0.87
CA GLU A 145 3.21 15.30 -1.65
C GLU A 145 2.21 14.15 -1.89
N GLY A 146 2.57 12.93 -1.52
CA GLY A 146 1.74 11.74 -1.66
C GLY A 146 1.89 11.00 -2.99
N GLY A 147 2.90 11.34 -3.78
CA GLY A 147 3.26 10.65 -5.03
C GLY A 147 4.16 9.43 -4.79
N ILE A 148 4.62 8.84 -5.89
CA ILE A 148 5.59 7.74 -5.86
C ILE A 148 7.00 8.34 -5.68
N GLY A 149 7.69 7.91 -4.64
CA GLY A 149 9.03 8.35 -4.29
C GLY A 149 10.08 7.24 -4.47
N PRO A 150 11.09 7.17 -3.59
CA PRO A 150 12.17 6.19 -3.71
C PRO A 150 11.66 4.75 -3.80
N ILE A 151 12.17 4.02 -4.80
CA ILE A 151 11.83 2.61 -5.01
C ILE A 151 12.51 1.75 -3.94
N ILE A 152 11.76 0.84 -3.34
CA ILE A 152 12.25 -0.13 -2.36
C ILE A 152 12.59 -1.45 -3.05
N LEU A 153 11.62 -2.01 -3.76
CA LEU A 153 11.73 -3.30 -4.44
C LEU A 153 10.90 -3.28 -5.72
N GLN A 154 11.31 -4.10 -6.68
CA GLN A 154 10.52 -4.39 -7.88
C GLN A 154 10.51 -5.89 -8.14
N THR A 155 9.42 -6.37 -8.75
CA THR A 155 9.32 -7.72 -9.28
C THR A 155 8.67 -7.69 -10.66
N SER A 156 9.19 -8.50 -11.57
CA SER A 156 8.64 -8.65 -12.91
C SER A 156 7.52 -9.69 -12.94
N VAL A 157 6.55 -9.46 -13.81
CA VAL A 157 5.43 -10.37 -14.09
C VAL A 157 5.27 -10.46 -15.61
N GLU A 158 5.18 -11.68 -16.15
CA GLU A 158 4.98 -11.91 -17.57
C GLU A 158 3.55 -11.54 -18.00
N VAL A 159 3.45 -10.88 -19.17
CA VAL A 159 2.17 -10.65 -19.87
C VAL A 159 2.00 -11.76 -20.90
N LYS A 160 1.03 -12.63 -20.70
CA LYS A 160 0.76 -13.77 -21.59
C LYS A 160 -0.03 -13.33 -22.83
N PRO A 161 0.12 -14.05 -23.97
CA PRO A 161 -0.58 -13.69 -25.20
C PRO A 161 -2.11 -13.71 -25.10
N ASP A 162 -2.65 -14.52 -24.19
CA ASP A 162 -4.08 -14.73 -23.95
C ASP A 162 -4.62 -13.94 -22.74
N ASP A 163 -3.81 -13.03 -22.18
CA ASP A 163 -4.26 -12.21 -21.06
C ASP A 163 -5.36 -11.23 -21.45
N ASP A 164 -6.39 -11.24 -20.63
CA ASP A 164 -7.35 -10.16 -20.51
C ASP A 164 -7.05 -9.27 -19.26
N LEU A 165 -7.88 -8.27 -19.04
CA LEU A 165 -7.73 -7.34 -17.91
C LEU A 165 -7.81 -8.06 -16.56
N ALA A 166 -8.66 -9.06 -16.43
CA ALA A 166 -8.88 -9.79 -15.18
C ALA A 166 -7.73 -10.73 -14.87
N SER A 167 -7.28 -11.52 -15.85
CA SER A 167 -6.18 -12.48 -15.69
C SER A 167 -4.85 -11.79 -15.39
N LEU A 168 -4.53 -10.70 -16.14
CA LEU A 168 -3.32 -9.92 -15.89
C LEU A 168 -3.35 -9.27 -14.50
N ARG A 169 -4.47 -8.66 -14.12
CA ARG A 169 -4.64 -8.05 -12.80
C ARG A 169 -4.43 -9.07 -11.68
N SER A 170 -5.06 -10.23 -11.77
CA SER A 170 -4.90 -11.30 -10.77
C SER A 170 -3.44 -11.72 -10.64
N ARG A 171 -2.75 -11.94 -11.76
CA ARG A 171 -1.35 -12.36 -11.77
C ARG A 171 -0.43 -11.30 -11.17
N VAL A 172 -0.60 -10.01 -11.54
CA VAL A 172 0.20 -8.92 -10.97
C VAL A 172 -0.03 -8.80 -9.46
N MET A 173 -1.27 -8.99 -9.00
CA MET A 173 -1.56 -9.03 -7.56
C MET A 173 -0.87 -10.21 -6.87
N GLU A 174 -1.03 -11.43 -7.38
CA GLU A 174 -0.57 -12.67 -6.72
C GLU A 174 0.95 -12.83 -6.77
N GLU A 175 1.55 -12.60 -7.94
CA GLU A 175 2.99 -12.77 -8.14
C GLU A 175 3.80 -11.54 -7.76
N GLY A 176 3.18 -10.35 -7.77
CA GLY A 176 3.80 -9.06 -7.52
C GLY A 176 3.41 -8.45 -6.18
N GLU A 177 2.27 -7.78 -6.13
CA GLU A 177 1.92 -6.88 -5.03
C GLU A 177 1.83 -7.57 -3.66
N TRP A 178 1.22 -8.78 -3.59
CA TRP A 178 1.06 -9.51 -2.33
C TRP A 178 2.38 -10.01 -1.74
N LYS A 179 3.37 -10.27 -2.59
CA LYS A 179 4.71 -10.69 -2.15
C LYS A 179 5.59 -9.49 -1.82
N LEU A 180 5.46 -8.42 -2.61
CA LEU A 180 6.32 -7.26 -2.48
C LEU A 180 6.04 -6.46 -1.21
N LEU A 181 4.75 -6.27 -0.87
CA LEU A 181 4.35 -5.42 0.25
C LEU A 181 4.91 -5.93 1.59
N PRO A 182 4.69 -7.20 2.00
CA PRO A 182 5.28 -7.72 3.24
C PRO A 182 6.81 -7.68 3.24
N ARG A 183 7.43 -7.97 2.09
CA ARG A 183 8.90 -7.94 1.96
C ARG A 183 9.46 -6.54 2.13
N ALA A 184 8.81 -5.51 1.58
CA ALA A 184 9.22 -4.11 1.77
C ALA A 184 9.12 -3.69 3.25
N VAL A 185 8.03 -4.09 3.93
CA VAL A 185 7.85 -3.86 5.37
C VAL A 185 8.95 -4.56 6.18
N THR A 186 9.27 -5.83 5.84
CA THR A 186 10.36 -6.58 6.48
C THR A 186 11.70 -5.85 6.37
N LEU A 187 12.06 -5.39 5.17
CA LEU A 187 13.32 -4.66 4.96
C LEU A 187 13.37 -3.35 5.77
N TYR A 188 12.23 -2.64 5.85
CA TYR A 188 12.12 -1.44 6.68
C TYR A 188 12.37 -1.76 8.16
N CYS A 189 11.69 -2.75 8.72
CA CYS A 189 11.83 -3.16 10.12
C CYS A 189 13.25 -3.63 10.46
N GLN A 190 13.96 -4.22 9.49
CA GLN A 190 15.36 -4.64 9.64
C GLN A 190 16.38 -3.50 9.49
N GLY A 191 15.94 -2.26 9.19
CA GLY A 191 16.84 -1.14 8.94
C GLY A 191 17.74 -1.31 7.71
N LYS A 192 17.30 -2.13 6.72
CA LYS A 192 18.08 -2.44 5.51
C LYS A 192 17.81 -1.53 4.33
N LEU A 193 17.01 -0.49 4.51
CA LEU A 193 16.65 0.45 3.45
C LEU A 193 17.49 1.72 3.55
N GLU A 194 18.27 1.99 2.51
CA GLU A 194 19.01 3.25 2.32
C GLU A 194 18.31 4.06 1.23
N ILE A 195 17.88 5.27 1.56
CA ILE A 195 17.32 6.19 0.57
C ILE A 195 18.47 6.95 -0.07
N ARG A 196 18.74 6.71 -1.36
CA ARG A 196 19.76 7.42 -2.14
C ARG A 196 19.09 8.49 -2.97
N GLY A 197 19.64 9.69 -2.97
CA GLY A 197 19.23 10.81 -3.84
C GLY A 197 17.99 11.57 -3.32
N SER A 198 18.07 12.15 -2.14
CA SER A 198 17.16 13.19 -1.67
C SER A 198 17.82 14.55 -1.78
#